data_851cfb5bb0ed81fc3170e8928d3f0b1c
#
_entry.id   851cfb5bb0ed81fc3170e8928d3f0b1c
#
_cell.length_a   1.000
_cell.length_b   1.000
_cell.length_c   1.000
_cell.angle_alpha   90.00
_cell.angle_beta   90.00
_cell.angle_gamma   90.00
#
_symmetry.space_group_name_H-M   'P 1'
#
loop_
_entity.id
_entity.type
_entity.pdbx_description
1 polymer ?
#
loop_
_entity_poly.entity_id
_entity_poly.type
_entity_poly.pdbx_seq_one_letter_code
_entity_poly.pdbx_strand_id
1 'polypeptide(L)'
;MKRLLLILLLLVLVFVFRRKSTYEGLNEVYVLKGYKLDEQTIQIWEKMLNELPEDRCFFSYDNTRNTMTDEFMKKYPSKIITHTEDDCKKMNPLHEAIYSNVEATVVITYDALPVKPDFIWFIENDVYCDGNFSKALNIEDTQSDYITTHLRRYDEEPTWGRFVEFKGEIANIENSKKMASLNAIVRCSRKMIDLLRDNMGKSSGFCEGYFPTLASTHGLTCENMPPEKLGKFTNLENVRLSNLPHNNDNKLYHKFVYSI
;
A
#
# COMPACT_ATOMS: atom_id res chain seq x y z
N MET A 1 22.19 45.15 15.40
CA MET A 1 22.64 44.01 14.57
C MET A 1 22.67 42.69 15.34
N LYS A 2 23.43 42.50 16.42
CA LYS A 2 23.55 41.20 17.14
C LYS A 2 22.22 40.62 17.61
N ARG A 3 21.25 41.42 18.10
CA ARG A 3 19.91 40.92 18.52
C ARG A 3 19.05 40.42 17.35
N LEU A 4 19.15 41.08 16.19
CA LEU A 4 18.40 40.65 14.98
C LEU A 4 18.91 39.32 14.44
N LEU A 5 20.26 39.13 14.47
CA LEU A 5 20.89 37.87 14.04
C LEU A 5 20.49 36.69 14.96
N LEU A 6 20.39 36.94 16.27
CA LEU A 6 19.98 35.92 17.24
C LEU A 6 18.52 35.51 17.05
N ILE A 7 17.63 36.47 16.75
CA ILE A 7 16.21 36.21 16.47
C ILE A 7 16.09 35.37 15.16
N LEU A 8 16.85 35.75 14.13
CA LEU A 8 16.85 34.99 12.86
C LEU A 8 17.35 33.56 13.05
N LEU A 9 18.42 33.39 13.86
CA LEU A 9 18.97 32.07 14.17
C LEU A 9 17.97 31.18 14.95
N LEU A 10 17.26 31.80 15.93
CA LEU A 10 16.20 31.14 16.69
C LEU A 10 15.02 30.74 15.79
N LEU A 11 14.60 31.60 14.86
CA LEU A 11 13.54 31.28 13.89
C LEU A 11 13.95 30.17 12.96
N VAL A 12 15.18 30.15 12.46
CA VAL A 12 15.72 29.06 11.63
C VAL A 12 15.79 27.76 12.43
N LEU A 13 16.28 27.80 13.68
CA LEU A 13 16.30 26.62 14.55
C LEU A 13 14.88 26.10 14.82
N VAL A 14 13.93 26.98 15.18
CA VAL A 14 12.53 26.59 15.39
C VAL A 14 11.92 26.00 14.11
N PHE A 15 12.25 26.55 12.93
CA PHE A 15 11.78 26.03 11.65
C PHE A 15 12.40 24.66 11.32
N VAL A 16 13.70 24.49 11.56
CA VAL A 16 14.41 23.22 11.36
C VAL A 16 13.95 22.17 12.38
N PHE A 17 13.78 22.54 13.65
CA PHE A 17 13.25 21.63 14.67
C PHE A 17 11.76 21.30 14.44
N ARG A 18 10.92 22.24 14.01
CA ARG A 18 9.55 21.93 13.60
C ARG A 18 9.52 21.01 12.37
N ARG A 19 10.39 21.23 11.39
CA ARG A 19 10.50 20.33 10.23
C ARG A 19 10.94 18.92 10.63
N LYS A 20 11.95 18.79 11.52
CA LYS A 20 12.35 17.48 12.08
C LYS A 20 11.22 16.82 12.87
N SER A 21 10.52 17.58 13.71
CA SER A 21 9.42 17.09 14.56
C SER A 21 8.20 16.63 13.76
N THR A 22 7.94 17.16 12.56
CA THR A 22 6.86 16.67 11.69
C THR A 22 7.20 15.33 11.03
N TYR A 23 8.47 14.98 10.88
CA TYR A 23 8.90 13.69 10.32
C TYR A 23 9.11 12.58 11.37
N GLU A 24 9.48 12.93 12.61
CA GLU A 24 9.65 11.96 13.70
C GLU A 24 8.30 11.44 14.26
N GLY A 25 7.16 11.95 13.76
CA GLY A 25 5.82 11.69 14.31
C GLY A 25 4.89 10.85 13.44
N LEU A 26 5.19 10.60 12.17
CA LEU A 26 4.32 9.77 11.32
C LEU A 26 4.51 8.29 11.69
N ASN A 27 3.49 7.72 12.31
CA ASN A 27 3.48 6.31 12.65
C ASN A 27 3.09 5.50 11.40
N GLU A 28 4.10 5.11 10.61
CA GLU A 28 3.92 4.27 9.43
C GLU A 28 4.14 2.80 9.74
N VAL A 29 3.34 1.93 9.13
CA VAL A 29 3.43 0.47 9.20
C VAL A 29 3.54 -0.09 7.78
N TYR A 30 4.29 -1.16 7.62
CA TYR A 30 4.58 -1.82 6.35
C TYR A 30 4.01 -3.23 6.38
N VAL A 31 3.15 -3.54 5.43
CA VAL A 31 2.47 -4.83 5.35
C VAL A 31 2.78 -5.51 4.03
N LEU A 32 3.44 -6.67 4.10
CA LEU A 32 3.51 -7.58 2.97
C LEU A 32 2.16 -8.29 2.83
N LYS A 33 1.57 -8.29 1.64
CA LYS A 33 0.38 -9.07 1.30
C LYS A 33 0.80 -10.35 0.57
N GLY A 34 0.28 -11.50 0.98
CA GLY A 34 0.57 -12.74 0.31
C GLY A 34 -0.49 -13.82 0.53
N TYR A 35 -0.45 -14.85 -0.32
CA TYR A 35 -1.35 -16.00 -0.28
C TYR A 35 -0.58 -17.33 -0.43
N LYS A 36 0.75 -17.28 -0.49
CA LYS A 36 1.65 -18.43 -0.58
C LYS A 36 2.98 -18.11 0.12
N LEU A 37 3.63 -19.14 0.62
CA LEU A 37 4.95 -19.07 1.24
C LEU A 37 5.99 -19.73 0.33
N ASP A 38 6.15 -19.21 -0.88
CA ASP A 38 7.24 -19.61 -1.75
C ASP A 38 8.54 -18.86 -1.41
N GLU A 39 9.62 -19.29 -2.01
CA GLU A 39 10.95 -18.72 -1.80
C GLU A 39 10.97 -17.20 -2.07
N GLN A 40 10.29 -16.75 -3.13
CA GLN A 40 10.17 -15.34 -3.47
C GLN A 40 9.51 -14.53 -2.34
N THR A 41 8.37 -15.00 -1.85
CA THR A 41 7.62 -14.34 -0.78
C THR A 41 8.46 -14.25 0.50
N ILE A 42 9.17 -15.34 0.85
CA ILE A 42 10.04 -15.39 2.03
C ILE A 42 11.20 -14.40 1.89
N GLN A 43 11.85 -14.36 0.74
CA GLN A 43 12.97 -13.43 0.49
C GLN A 43 12.53 -11.96 0.57
N ILE A 44 11.38 -11.61 0.00
CA ILE A 44 10.83 -10.25 0.09
C ILE A 44 10.51 -9.92 1.55
N TRP A 45 9.89 -10.83 2.30
CA TRP A 45 9.58 -10.65 3.70
C TRP A 45 10.84 -10.43 4.55
N GLU A 46 11.85 -11.28 4.41
CA GLU A 46 13.11 -11.15 5.15
C GLU A 46 13.86 -9.87 4.78
N LYS A 47 13.82 -9.48 3.51
CA LYS A 47 14.39 -8.20 3.05
C LYS A 47 13.67 -7.02 3.70
N MET A 48 12.33 -7.03 3.76
CA MET A 48 11.57 -5.98 4.45
C MET A 48 11.93 -5.88 5.93
N LEU A 49 12.03 -7.00 6.64
CA LEU A 49 12.43 -7.03 8.07
C LEU A 49 13.84 -6.48 8.31
N ASN A 50 14.76 -6.70 7.37
CA ASN A 50 16.13 -6.23 7.47
C ASN A 50 16.32 -4.74 7.14
N GLU A 51 15.41 -4.15 6.37
CA GLU A 51 15.59 -2.82 5.78
C GLU A 51 14.59 -1.77 6.29
N LEU A 52 13.50 -2.21 6.90
CA LEU A 52 12.48 -1.38 7.52
C LEU A 52 12.49 -1.57 9.06
N PRO A 53 11.90 -0.65 9.84
CA PRO A 53 11.76 -0.85 11.29
C PRO A 53 10.98 -2.15 11.55
N GLU A 54 11.65 -3.13 12.15
CA GLU A 54 11.10 -4.48 12.32
C GLU A 54 9.79 -4.48 13.10
N ASP A 55 9.67 -3.67 14.14
CA ASP A 55 8.48 -3.53 14.97
C ASP A 55 7.26 -2.98 14.18
N ARG A 56 7.49 -2.40 13.00
CA ARG A 56 6.48 -1.84 12.10
C ARG A 56 6.19 -2.70 10.87
N CYS A 57 6.84 -3.87 10.73
CA CYS A 57 6.61 -4.80 9.62
C CYS A 57 5.62 -5.90 10.02
N PHE A 58 4.62 -6.14 9.17
CA PHE A 58 3.62 -7.19 9.34
C PHE A 58 3.40 -7.93 8.03
N PHE A 59 2.94 -9.18 8.12
CA PHE A 59 2.58 -9.99 6.99
C PHE A 59 1.10 -10.33 7.03
N SER A 60 0.32 -9.80 6.12
CA SER A 60 -1.09 -10.11 5.91
C SER A 60 -1.21 -11.29 4.95
N TYR A 61 -1.68 -12.43 5.43
CA TYR A 61 -1.70 -13.67 4.70
C TYR A 61 -3.11 -14.20 4.48
N ASP A 62 -3.45 -14.42 3.20
CA ASP A 62 -4.67 -15.10 2.81
C ASP A 62 -4.53 -16.61 3.05
N ASN A 63 -5.20 -17.08 4.07
CA ASN A 63 -5.19 -18.47 4.53
C ASN A 63 -6.27 -19.34 3.88
N THR A 64 -6.93 -18.85 2.82
CA THR A 64 -8.06 -19.52 2.17
C THR A 64 -7.64 -20.80 1.45
N ARG A 65 -6.62 -20.70 0.62
CA ARG A 65 -6.17 -21.80 -0.25
C ARG A 65 -4.91 -22.50 0.26
N ASN A 66 -4.02 -21.75 0.87
CA ASN A 66 -2.74 -22.23 1.37
C ASN A 66 -2.63 -21.86 2.84
N THR A 67 -2.68 -22.85 3.71
CA THR A 67 -2.57 -22.61 5.16
C THR A 67 -1.15 -22.18 5.52
N MET A 68 -1.03 -21.09 6.27
CA MET A 68 0.23 -20.67 6.88
C MET A 68 0.77 -21.77 7.79
N THR A 69 2.05 -22.10 7.67
CA THR A 69 2.65 -23.16 8.50
C THR A 69 2.90 -22.68 9.93
N ASP A 70 2.71 -23.58 10.89
CA ASP A 70 2.99 -23.32 12.31
C ASP A 70 4.45 -22.93 12.54
N GLU A 71 5.37 -23.50 11.76
CA GLU A 71 6.79 -23.18 11.82
C GLU A 71 7.05 -21.72 11.48
N PHE A 72 6.45 -21.22 10.40
CA PHE A 72 6.59 -19.84 9.99
C PHE A 72 5.97 -18.87 11.01
N MET A 73 4.79 -19.19 11.53
CA MET A 73 4.14 -18.40 12.59
C MET A 73 4.97 -18.35 13.87
N LYS A 74 5.62 -19.47 14.26
CA LYS A 74 6.54 -19.50 15.41
C LYS A 74 7.82 -18.72 15.18
N LYS A 75 8.32 -18.68 13.93
CA LYS A 75 9.51 -17.88 13.56
C LYS A 75 9.26 -16.38 13.69
N TYR A 76 8.03 -15.93 13.40
CA TYR A 76 7.66 -14.51 13.38
C TYR A 76 6.43 -14.21 14.27
N PRO A 77 6.55 -14.41 15.58
CA PRO A 77 5.43 -14.23 16.49
C PRO A 77 4.93 -12.79 16.47
N SER A 78 3.61 -12.63 16.50
CA SER A 78 2.92 -11.32 16.48
C SER A 78 3.14 -10.47 15.22
N LYS A 79 3.79 -11.01 14.18
CA LYS A 79 4.01 -10.34 12.90
C LYS A 79 3.01 -10.77 11.81
N ILE A 80 2.38 -11.92 12.00
CA ILE A 80 1.52 -12.55 10.99
C ILE A 80 0.07 -12.26 11.33
N ILE A 81 -0.65 -11.73 10.35
CA ILE A 81 -2.09 -11.49 10.39
C ILE A 81 -2.70 -12.38 9.33
N THR A 82 -3.50 -13.36 9.73
CA THR A 82 -4.19 -14.25 8.80
C THR A 82 -5.65 -13.85 8.62
N HIS A 83 -6.17 -14.05 7.43
CA HIS A 83 -7.59 -13.91 7.10
C HIS A 83 -7.99 -14.95 6.06
N THR A 84 -9.27 -15.16 5.92
CA THR A 84 -9.86 -16.08 4.95
C THR A 84 -10.88 -15.38 4.07
N GLU A 85 -11.28 -16.05 2.99
CA GLU A 85 -12.38 -15.58 2.14
C GLU A 85 -13.69 -15.40 2.94
N ASP A 86 -13.95 -16.28 3.90
CA ASP A 86 -15.13 -16.19 4.74
C ASP A 86 -15.11 -14.95 5.67
N ASP A 87 -13.94 -14.58 6.19
CA ASP A 87 -13.78 -13.37 6.98
C ASP A 87 -14.05 -12.13 6.12
N CYS A 88 -13.50 -12.11 4.90
CA CYS A 88 -13.73 -11.02 3.95
C CYS A 88 -15.20 -10.93 3.52
N LYS A 89 -15.88 -12.06 3.26
CA LYS A 89 -17.31 -12.09 2.91
C LYS A 89 -18.21 -11.62 4.05
N LYS A 90 -17.89 -11.95 5.30
CA LYS A 90 -18.62 -11.44 6.46
C LYS A 90 -18.51 -9.94 6.57
N MET A 91 -17.37 -9.36 6.24
CA MET A 91 -17.13 -7.93 6.30
C MET A 91 -17.75 -7.17 5.13
N ASN A 92 -17.57 -7.67 3.89
CA ASN A 92 -18.18 -7.10 2.69
C ASN A 92 -18.84 -8.19 1.82
N PRO A 93 -20.15 -8.45 1.99
CA PRO A 93 -20.86 -9.49 1.27
C PRO A 93 -21.13 -9.17 -0.21
N LEU A 94 -20.78 -7.97 -0.68
CA LEU A 94 -20.98 -7.59 -2.09
C LEU A 94 -19.99 -8.26 -3.04
N HIS A 95 -18.94 -8.88 -2.52
CA HIS A 95 -17.96 -9.64 -3.28
C HIS A 95 -18.18 -11.16 -3.19
N GLU A 96 -17.96 -11.83 -4.29
CA GLU A 96 -18.07 -13.30 -4.37
C GLU A 96 -16.75 -14.01 -4.06
N ALA A 97 -15.61 -13.35 -4.30
CA ALA A 97 -14.29 -13.94 -4.16
C ALA A 97 -13.31 -13.00 -3.46
N ILE A 98 -12.36 -13.57 -2.72
CA ILE A 98 -11.38 -12.84 -1.91
C ILE A 98 -10.48 -11.93 -2.76
N TYR A 99 -10.09 -12.36 -3.95
CA TYR A 99 -9.20 -11.56 -4.82
C TYR A 99 -9.84 -10.25 -5.29
N SER A 100 -11.17 -10.14 -5.23
CA SER A 100 -11.92 -8.91 -5.51
C SER A 100 -12.31 -8.15 -4.24
N ASN A 101 -12.20 -8.77 -3.05
CA ASN A 101 -12.56 -8.19 -1.75
C ASN A 101 -11.34 -7.64 -1.00
N VAL A 102 -10.49 -6.90 -1.72
CA VAL A 102 -9.22 -6.38 -1.18
C VAL A 102 -9.48 -5.34 -0.08
N GLU A 103 -10.54 -4.57 -0.17
CA GLU A 103 -10.94 -3.60 0.86
C GLU A 103 -11.18 -4.28 2.21
N ALA A 104 -11.83 -5.46 2.23
CA ALA A 104 -12.02 -6.22 3.47
C ALA A 104 -10.67 -6.70 4.03
N THR A 105 -9.75 -7.21 3.18
CA THR A 105 -8.43 -7.63 3.64
C THR A 105 -7.63 -6.48 4.22
N VAL A 106 -7.73 -5.29 3.64
CA VAL A 106 -7.07 -4.07 4.11
C VAL A 106 -7.61 -3.68 5.49
N VAL A 107 -8.93 -3.66 5.68
CA VAL A 107 -9.55 -3.29 6.96
C VAL A 107 -9.29 -4.35 8.04
N ILE A 108 -9.43 -5.66 7.73
CA ILE A 108 -9.11 -6.75 8.66
C ILE A 108 -7.66 -6.63 9.13
N THR A 109 -6.75 -6.42 8.19
CA THR A 109 -5.32 -6.27 8.51
C THR A 109 -5.09 -5.08 9.43
N TYR A 110 -5.65 -3.92 9.08
CA TYR A 110 -5.52 -2.72 9.91
C TYR A 110 -6.08 -2.93 11.32
N ASP A 111 -7.25 -3.58 11.45
CA ASP A 111 -7.89 -3.82 12.73
C ASP A 111 -7.13 -4.81 13.62
N ALA A 112 -6.39 -5.73 13.04
CA ALA A 112 -5.54 -6.68 13.74
C ALA A 112 -4.18 -6.10 14.19
N LEU A 113 -3.77 -4.92 13.68
CA LEU A 113 -2.51 -4.30 14.09
C LEU A 113 -2.54 -3.94 15.59
N PRO A 114 -1.45 -4.19 16.32
CA PRO A 114 -1.35 -3.86 17.76
C PRO A 114 -1.39 -2.36 18.03
N VAL A 115 -1.00 -1.55 17.05
CA VAL A 115 -1.02 -0.07 17.09
C VAL A 115 -1.70 0.43 15.84
N LYS A 116 -2.53 1.47 15.96
CA LYS A 116 -3.18 2.08 14.80
C LYS A 116 -2.27 3.16 14.20
N PRO A 117 -1.65 2.89 13.03
CA PRO A 117 -0.77 3.86 12.39
C PRO A 117 -1.55 5.02 11.77
N ASP A 118 -0.84 6.11 11.46
CA ASP A 118 -1.39 7.21 10.67
C ASP A 118 -1.40 6.86 9.19
N PHE A 119 -0.39 6.09 8.75
CA PHE A 119 -0.28 5.56 7.39
C PHE A 119 0.14 4.08 7.40
N ILE A 120 -0.36 3.34 6.43
CA ILE A 120 -0.05 1.93 6.23
C ILE A 120 0.31 1.68 4.76
N TRP A 121 1.45 1.06 4.55
CA TRP A 121 1.86 0.53 3.25
C TRP A 121 1.38 -0.91 3.10
N PHE A 122 0.73 -1.19 1.98
CA PHE A 122 0.44 -2.53 1.52
C PHE A 122 1.27 -2.84 0.29
N ILE A 123 2.04 -3.92 0.34
CA ILE A 123 3.01 -4.32 -0.68
C ILE A 123 2.68 -5.75 -1.08
N GLU A 124 2.45 -6.02 -2.35
CA GLU A 124 2.20 -7.39 -2.85
C GLU A 124 3.49 -8.21 -2.87
N ASN A 125 3.35 -9.53 -2.71
CA ASN A 125 4.47 -10.46 -2.63
C ASN A 125 5.21 -10.70 -3.97
N ASP A 126 4.86 -9.96 -5.00
CA ASP A 126 5.56 -9.88 -6.28
C ASP A 126 6.10 -8.46 -6.59
N VAL A 127 6.17 -7.61 -5.58
CA VAL A 127 6.90 -6.33 -5.62
C VAL A 127 8.31 -6.55 -5.11
N TYR A 128 9.30 -6.34 -5.95
CA TYR A 128 10.71 -6.40 -5.60
C TYR A 128 11.30 -5.00 -5.49
N CYS A 129 12.21 -4.81 -4.53
CA CYS A 129 13.01 -3.59 -4.39
C CYS A 129 14.46 -3.87 -4.77
N ASP A 130 14.96 -3.22 -5.82
CA ASP A 130 16.40 -3.18 -6.11
C ASP A 130 17.05 -2.10 -5.25
N GLY A 131 17.86 -2.52 -4.28
CA GLY A 131 18.39 -1.64 -3.24
C GLY A 131 17.64 -1.76 -1.91
N ASN A 132 17.25 -0.65 -1.31
CA ASN A 132 16.75 -0.60 0.05
C ASN A 132 15.30 -0.12 0.13
N PHE A 133 14.42 -0.92 0.75
CA PHE A 133 13.00 -0.59 0.92
C PHE A 133 12.76 0.73 1.67
N SER A 134 13.53 1.02 2.72
CA SER A 134 13.32 2.27 3.46
C SER A 134 13.59 3.51 2.61
N LYS A 135 14.53 3.42 1.66
CA LYS A 135 14.80 4.50 0.70
C LYS A 135 13.77 4.56 -0.42
N ALA A 136 13.33 3.40 -0.90
CA ALA A 136 12.31 3.31 -1.95
C ALA A 136 10.95 3.85 -1.47
N LEU A 137 10.55 3.50 -0.23
CA LEU A 137 9.27 3.89 0.36
C LEU A 137 9.30 5.26 1.04
N ASN A 138 10.49 5.86 1.22
CA ASN A 138 10.59 7.23 1.74
C ASN A 138 10.11 8.21 0.67
N ILE A 139 8.86 8.66 0.81
CA ILE A 139 8.25 9.71 -0.02
C ILE A 139 8.19 10.97 0.82
N GLU A 140 9.08 11.90 0.51
CA GLU A 140 9.18 13.16 1.22
C GLU A 140 7.97 14.05 0.96
N ASP A 141 7.59 14.83 1.97
CA ASP A 141 6.64 15.94 1.91
C ASP A 141 5.18 15.61 1.52
N THR A 142 4.76 14.34 1.42
CA THR A 142 3.36 14.05 1.11
C THR A 142 2.55 13.58 2.31
N GLN A 143 1.41 14.23 2.51
CA GLN A 143 0.36 13.86 3.47
C GLN A 143 -0.85 13.23 2.77
N SER A 144 -0.70 12.83 1.50
CA SER A 144 -1.79 12.26 0.72
C SER A 144 -2.44 11.06 1.38
N ASP A 145 -3.75 11.02 1.34
CA ASP A 145 -4.57 9.97 1.96
C ASP A 145 -4.42 8.63 1.25
N TYR A 146 -4.13 8.67 -0.06
CA TYR A 146 -3.92 7.48 -0.88
C TYR A 146 -2.78 7.70 -1.87
N ILE A 147 -1.71 6.91 -1.76
CA ILE A 147 -0.60 6.89 -2.72
C ILE A 147 -0.56 5.54 -3.39
N THR A 148 -0.44 5.54 -4.70
CA THR A 148 -0.46 4.33 -5.54
C THR A 148 0.43 4.51 -6.77
N THR A 149 0.36 3.58 -7.71
CA THR A 149 1.08 3.69 -8.99
C THR A 149 0.10 3.76 -10.15
N HIS A 150 0.50 4.41 -11.25
CA HIS A 150 -0.31 4.51 -12.46
C HIS A 150 -1.72 5.09 -12.22
N LEU A 151 -1.84 6.03 -11.30
CA LEU A 151 -3.12 6.71 -11.05
C LEU A 151 -3.56 7.47 -12.32
N ARG A 152 -4.78 7.18 -12.80
CA ARG A 152 -5.39 7.75 -14.00
C ARG A 152 -6.82 8.15 -13.72
N ARG A 153 -7.27 9.20 -14.39
CA ARG A 153 -8.68 9.56 -14.47
C ARG A 153 -9.33 8.86 -15.65
N TYR A 154 -10.63 8.67 -15.61
CA TYR A 154 -11.37 8.05 -16.70
C TYR A 154 -11.22 8.79 -18.05
N ASP A 155 -11.20 10.13 -18.03
CA ASP A 155 -11.06 10.97 -19.21
C ASP A 155 -9.66 10.89 -19.86
N GLU A 156 -8.64 10.50 -19.10
CA GLU A 156 -7.27 10.29 -19.62
C GLU A 156 -7.12 8.97 -20.37
N GLU A 157 -7.79 7.91 -19.91
CA GLU A 157 -7.66 6.57 -20.49
C GLU A 157 -8.96 5.74 -20.32
N PRO A 158 -10.08 6.12 -20.99
CA PRO A 158 -11.40 5.52 -20.75
C PRO A 158 -11.50 4.03 -21.09
N THR A 159 -10.57 3.49 -21.89
CA THR A 159 -10.51 2.07 -22.29
C THR A 159 -9.79 1.19 -21.27
N TRP A 160 -9.19 1.77 -20.25
CA TRP A 160 -8.51 0.97 -19.23
C TRP A 160 -9.51 0.15 -18.40
N GLY A 161 -9.39 -1.16 -18.43
CA GLY A 161 -10.35 -2.10 -17.84
C GLY A 161 -10.54 -2.02 -16.32
N ARG A 162 -9.88 -1.08 -15.64
CA ARG A 162 -9.99 -0.89 -14.18
C ARG A 162 -11.16 0.03 -13.76
N PHE A 163 -11.82 0.66 -14.71
CA PHE A 163 -12.97 1.53 -14.47
C PHE A 163 -14.33 0.80 -14.41
N VAL A 164 -14.31 -0.51 -14.30
CA VAL A 164 -15.51 -1.37 -14.35
C VAL A 164 -15.77 -2.04 -13.01
N GLU A 165 -16.93 -2.72 -12.91
CA GLU A 165 -17.30 -3.60 -11.79
C GLU A 165 -17.60 -2.87 -10.46
N PHE A 166 -18.06 -1.62 -10.52
CA PHE A 166 -18.58 -0.97 -9.31
C PHE A 166 -19.97 -1.50 -8.95
N LYS A 167 -20.20 -1.77 -7.65
CA LYS A 167 -21.46 -2.29 -7.10
C LYS A 167 -21.96 -1.39 -5.96
N GLY A 168 -23.25 -1.50 -5.64
CA GLY A 168 -23.87 -0.75 -4.56
C GLY A 168 -23.99 0.75 -4.86
N GLU A 169 -23.77 1.59 -3.87
CA GLU A 169 -23.97 3.05 -3.97
C GLU A 169 -23.09 3.73 -5.02
N ILE A 170 -21.91 3.15 -5.31
CA ILE A 170 -20.96 3.67 -6.30
C ILE A 170 -21.22 3.14 -7.72
N ALA A 171 -22.16 2.21 -7.93
CA ALA A 171 -22.39 1.54 -9.22
C ALA A 171 -22.67 2.52 -10.38
N ASN A 172 -23.38 3.62 -10.10
CA ASN A 172 -23.82 4.60 -11.07
C ASN A 172 -22.99 5.90 -11.03
N ILE A 173 -21.78 5.85 -10.49
CA ILE A 173 -20.93 7.04 -10.43
C ILE A 173 -20.62 7.55 -11.83
N GLU A 174 -20.63 8.87 -12.02
CA GLU A 174 -20.28 9.52 -13.27
C GLU A 174 -18.84 9.19 -13.68
N ASN A 175 -18.63 8.93 -14.97
CA ASN A 175 -17.31 8.62 -15.50
C ASN A 175 -16.26 9.68 -15.18
N SER A 176 -16.63 10.96 -15.16
CA SER A 176 -15.76 12.08 -14.79
C SER A 176 -15.17 12.01 -13.38
N LYS A 177 -15.81 11.24 -12.50
CA LYS A 177 -15.36 11.02 -11.10
C LYS A 177 -14.57 9.73 -10.91
N LYS A 178 -14.54 8.86 -11.93
CA LYS A 178 -13.83 7.59 -11.83
C LYS A 178 -12.32 7.81 -11.93
N MET A 179 -11.62 7.15 -11.04
CA MET A 179 -10.17 7.03 -11.04
C MET A 179 -9.77 5.57 -11.00
N ALA A 180 -8.61 5.25 -11.52
CA ALA A 180 -8.05 3.90 -11.42
C ALA A 180 -6.53 3.96 -11.24
N SER A 181 -5.95 2.88 -10.73
CA SER A 181 -4.54 2.77 -10.39
C SER A 181 -4.06 1.33 -10.53
N LEU A 182 -2.77 1.10 -10.31
CA LEU A 182 -2.19 -0.22 -10.16
C LEU A 182 -1.80 -0.40 -8.69
N ASN A 183 -2.49 -1.31 -7.99
CA ASN A 183 -2.45 -1.41 -6.53
C ASN A 183 -1.47 -2.44 -5.96
N ALA A 184 -0.46 -2.85 -6.73
CA ALA A 184 0.57 -3.75 -6.23
C ALA A 184 1.35 -3.16 -5.04
N ILE A 185 1.40 -1.83 -4.96
CA ILE A 185 1.87 -1.09 -3.79
C ILE A 185 1.00 0.13 -3.56
N VAL A 186 0.51 0.29 -2.34
CA VAL A 186 -0.30 1.43 -1.93
C VAL A 186 0.05 1.89 -0.53
N ARG A 187 -0.02 3.21 -0.29
CA ARG A 187 -0.05 3.79 1.05
C ARG A 187 -1.44 4.35 1.32
N CYS A 188 -2.04 3.94 2.42
CA CYS A 188 -3.34 4.44 2.87
C CYS A 188 -3.17 5.22 4.17
N SER A 189 -3.78 6.41 4.26
CA SER A 189 -3.97 7.10 5.54
C SER A 189 -5.02 6.38 6.39
N ARG A 190 -5.05 6.68 7.68
CA ARG A 190 -6.15 6.22 8.56
C ARG A 190 -7.51 6.64 8.03
N LYS A 191 -7.65 7.86 7.50
CA LYS A 191 -8.90 8.34 6.88
C LYS A 191 -9.34 7.45 5.70
N MET A 192 -8.37 7.01 4.87
CA MET A 192 -8.68 6.08 3.77
C MET A 192 -9.18 4.74 4.29
N ILE A 193 -8.56 4.20 5.34
CA ILE A 193 -9.01 2.94 5.97
C ILE A 193 -10.42 3.09 6.56
N ASP A 194 -10.67 4.18 7.27
CA ASP A 194 -11.99 4.47 7.86
C ASP A 194 -13.05 4.63 6.76
N LEU A 195 -12.72 5.30 5.65
CA LEU A 195 -13.60 5.41 4.49
C LEU A 195 -13.93 4.04 3.88
N LEU A 196 -12.94 3.16 3.71
CA LEU A 196 -13.18 1.79 3.24
C LEU A 196 -14.11 1.04 4.21
N ARG A 197 -13.86 1.13 5.52
CA ARG A 197 -14.68 0.49 6.55
C ARG A 197 -16.13 0.98 6.51
N ASP A 198 -16.35 2.29 6.41
CA ASP A 198 -17.70 2.89 6.39
C ASP A 198 -18.51 2.51 5.15
N ASN A 199 -17.84 2.08 4.09
CA ASN A 199 -18.44 1.63 2.84
C ASN A 199 -18.61 0.10 2.72
N MET A 200 -18.18 -0.68 3.72
CA MET A 200 -18.40 -2.13 3.74
C MET A 200 -19.89 -2.45 3.69
N GLY A 201 -20.28 -3.35 2.77
CA GLY A 201 -21.66 -3.74 2.53
C GLY A 201 -22.52 -2.70 1.81
N LYS A 202 -22.03 -1.48 1.55
CA LYS A 202 -22.74 -0.42 0.81
C LYS A 202 -22.25 -0.31 -0.62
N SER A 203 -20.95 -0.41 -0.83
CA SER A 203 -20.33 -0.33 -2.13
C SER A 203 -19.12 -1.27 -2.25
N SER A 204 -18.77 -1.62 -3.47
CA SER A 204 -17.61 -2.43 -3.77
C SER A 204 -17.18 -2.26 -5.23
N GLY A 205 -16.00 -2.75 -5.55
CA GLY A 205 -15.48 -2.78 -6.90
C GLY A 205 -14.10 -3.43 -6.95
N PHE A 206 -13.58 -3.62 -8.14
CA PHE A 206 -12.20 -4.06 -8.27
C PHE A 206 -11.27 -2.99 -7.67
N CYS A 207 -10.42 -3.37 -6.73
CA CYS A 207 -9.69 -2.43 -5.87
C CYS A 207 -8.91 -1.35 -6.62
N GLU A 208 -8.38 -1.68 -7.79
CA GLU A 208 -7.62 -0.74 -8.63
C GLU A 208 -8.47 0.41 -9.21
N GLY A 209 -9.78 0.21 -9.37
CA GLY A 209 -10.72 1.27 -9.70
C GLY A 209 -11.45 1.80 -8.47
N TYR A 210 -11.84 0.90 -7.57
CA TYR A 210 -12.67 1.23 -6.43
C TYR A 210 -12.00 2.18 -5.44
N PHE A 211 -10.77 1.87 -4.99
CA PHE A 211 -10.06 2.66 -3.98
C PHE A 211 -9.88 4.13 -4.38
N PRO A 212 -9.23 4.43 -5.52
CA PRO A 212 -9.01 5.82 -5.90
C PRO A 212 -10.29 6.56 -6.25
N THR A 213 -11.30 5.85 -6.81
CA THR A 213 -12.60 6.45 -7.08
C THR A 213 -13.33 6.82 -5.78
N LEU A 214 -13.37 5.90 -4.81
CA LEU A 214 -13.99 6.15 -3.50
C LEU A 214 -13.28 7.30 -2.77
N ALA A 215 -11.95 7.29 -2.72
CA ALA A 215 -11.14 8.34 -2.10
C ALA A 215 -11.44 9.71 -2.73
N SER A 216 -11.36 9.81 -4.05
CA SER A 216 -11.61 11.04 -4.80
C SER A 216 -13.03 11.59 -4.59
N THR A 217 -14.05 10.71 -4.58
CA THR A 217 -15.45 11.14 -4.39
C THR A 217 -15.76 11.65 -2.98
N HIS A 218 -14.94 11.26 -2.01
CA HIS A 218 -15.06 11.72 -0.62
C HIS A 218 -14.04 12.80 -0.27
N GLY A 219 -13.37 13.40 -1.26
CA GLY A 219 -12.46 14.54 -1.06
C GLY A 219 -11.13 14.17 -0.42
N LEU A 220 -10.76 12.88 -0.41
CA LEU A 220 -9.42 12.46 0.01
C LEU A 220 -8.42 12.72 -1.12
N THR A 221 -7.18 13.02 -0.72
CA THR A 221 -6.10 13.28 -1.67
C THR A 221 -5.50 11.99 -2.19
N CYS A 222 -5.36 11.90 -3.52
CA CYS A 222 -4.77 10.75 -4.21
C CYS A 222 -3.56 11.20 -5.03
N GLU A 223 -2.44 10.50 -4.89
CA GLU A 223 -1.19 10.82 -5.60
C GLU A 223 -0.54 9.57 -6.20
N ASN A 224 0.21 9.80 -7.28
CA ASN A 224 1.12 8.78 -7.79
C ASN A 224 2.37 8.72 -6.94
N MET A 225 2.89 7.51 -6.77
CA MET A 225 4.24 7.31 -6.28
C MET A 225 5.23 8.02 -7.22
N PRO A 226 6.27 8.71 -6.70
CA PRO A 226 7.24 9.42 -7.52
C PRO A 226 7.88 8.48 -8.56
N PRO A 227 7.94 8.87 -9.85
CA PRO A 227 8.45 8.00 -10.92
C PRO A 227 9.89 7.51 -10.70
N GLU A 228 10.73 8.29 -10.04
CA GLU A 228 12.11 7.93 -9.70
C GLU A 228 12.22 6.78 -8.68
N LYS A 229 11.13 6.49 -7.95
CA LYS A 229 11.02 5.34 -7.05
C LYS A 229 10.59 4.05 -7.76
N LEU A 230 10.19 4.16 -9.01
CA LEU A 230 9.68 3.04 -9.80
C LEU A 230 10.68 2.64 -10.89
N GLY A 231 10.97 1.35 -10.98
CA GLY A 231 11.60 0.73 -12.13
C GLY A 231 10.54 0.25 -13.13
N LYS A 232 10.71 -0.94 -13.71
CA LYS A 232 9.65 -1.55 -14.52
C LYS A 232 8.49 -1.97 -13.61
N PHE A 233 7.39 -1.26 -13.71
CA PHE A 233 6.20 -1.47 -12.88
C PHE A 233 4.98 -1.67 -13.79
N THR A 234 4.55 -2.93 -13.98
CA THR A 234 3.52 -3.34 -14.95
C THR A 234 2.83 -4.62 -14.49
N ASN A 235 1.61 -4.88 -14.94
CA ASN A 235 0.93 -6.18 -14.81
C ASN A 235 0.96 -7.03 -16.08
N LEU A 236 1.54 -6.54 -17.16
CA LEU A 236 1.52 -7.23 -18.45
C LEU A 236 2.69 -8.17 -18.64
N GLU A 237 3.83 -7.89 -18.03
CA GLU A 237 5.06 -8.66 -18.23
C GLU A 237 5.74 -8.96 -16.90
N ASN A 238 6.18 -10.22 -16.75
CA ASN A 238 6.97 -10.61 -15.60
C ASN A 238 8.37 -9.97 -15.65
N VAL A 239 8.79 -9.37 -14.55
CA VAL A 239 10.17 -8.90 -14.35
C VAL A 239 10.95 -10.03 -13.71
N ARG A 240 12.02 -10.51 -14.37
CA ARG A 240 12.89 -11.56 -13.84
C ARG A 240 14.12 -10.94 -13.17
N LEU A 241 14.63 -11.59 -12.12
CA LEU A 241 15.83 -11.15 -11.43
C LEU A 241 17.02 -10.97 -12.41
N SER A 242 17.18 -11.91 -13.36
CA SER A 242 18.23 -11.82 -14.40
C SER A 242 18.12 -10.60 -15.33
N ASN A 243 16.96 -9.97 -15.39
CA ASN A 243 16.69 -8.81 -16.25
C ASN A 243 16.71 -7.48 -15.48
N LEU A 244 16.95 -7.53 -14.17
CA LEU A 244 17.09 -6.31 -13.38
C LEU A 244 18.49 -5.71 -13.60
N PRO A 245 18.58 -4.38 -13.61
CA PRO A 245 19.86 -3.70 -13.78
C PRO A 245 20.85 -3.93 -12.64
N HIS A 246 20.41 -4.46 -11.49
CA HIS A 246 21.22 -4.65 -10.26
C HIS A 246 22.04 -3.41 -9.88
N ASN A 247 21.48 -2.24 -10.13
CA ASN A 247 22.15 -0.95 -9.91
C ASN A 247 22.08 -0.50 -8.46
N ASN A 248 21.34 -1.21 -7.61
CA ASN A 248 21.07 -0.82 -6.22
C ASN A 248 20.46 0.60 -6.16
N ASP A 249 19.56 0.90 -7.10
CA ASP A 249 19.01 2.24 -7.36
C ASP A 249 17.83 2.62 -6.45
N ASN A 250 17.45 1.71 -5.52
CA ASN A 250 16.32 1.85 -4.60
C ASN A 250 14.98 2.03 -5.30
N LYS A 251 14.78 1.33 -6.42
CA LYS A 251 13.53 1.31 -7.17
C LYS A 251 12.71 0.06 -6.92
N LEU A 252 11.41 0.22 -7.06
CA LEU A 252 10.44 -0.86 -6.95
C LEU A 252 10.07 -1.39 -8.33
N TYR A 253 9.94 -2.70 -8.43
CA TYR A 253 9.62 -3.43 -9.66
C TYR A 253 8.41 -4.33 -9.43
N HIS A 254 7.52 -4.41 -10.41
CA HIS A 254 6.34 -5.26 -10.44
C HIS A 254 6.05 -5.66 -11.91
N LYS A 255 5.71 -6.78 -12.26
CA LYS A 255 5.37 -8.02 -11.56
C LYS A 255 6.63 -8.90 -11.47
N PHE A 256 7.22 -9.01 -10.30
CA PHE A 256 8.48 -9.74 -10.13
C PHE A 256 8.23 -11.26 -10.10
N VAL A 257 9.06 -12.03 -10.79
CA VAL A 257 9.06 -13.50 -10.76
C VAL A 257 10.48 -13.98 -10.51
N TYR A 258 10.66 -14.65 -9.38
CA TYR A 258 11.91 -15.34 -9.09
C TYR A 258 11.98 -16.59 -9.97
N SER A 259 12.80 -16.55 -11.01
CA SER A 259 13.15 -17.73 -11.78
C SER A 259 14.64 -17.96 -11.65
N ILE A 260 15.00 -19.10 -11.11
CA ILE A 260 16.35 -19.62 -11.13
C ILE A 260 16.73 -19.94 -12.59
#